data_8375f361c0b40b2db74da274fa7e4303
#
_entry.id   8375f361c0b40b2db74da274fa7e4303
#
_cell.length_a   1.000
_cell.length_b   1.000
_cell.length_c   1.000
_cell.angle_alpha   90.00
_cell.angle_beta   90.00
_cell.angle_gamma   90.00
#
_symmetry.space_group_name_H-M   'P 1'
#
loop_
_entity.id
_entity.type
_entity.pdbx_description
1 polymer ?
#
loop_
_entity_poly.entity_id
_entity_poly.type
_entity_poly.pdbx_seq_one_letter_code
_entity_poly.pdbx_strand_id
1 'polypeptide(L)'
;EIGSGLVGSEMCIRDRDTTTSACLGIEICEDLWVTIPVSSTHALAGANVLCNLSASNEIISKANYRRNLVKDQSAKCYAGYVYASAGPAESSSDLVFSGHNLICENGAILSETKTDKIIYGQIDLDHLNHDRLHYKTSMQDLFHVNYTTVEFTSKPIEEIEFDRYIDAYPFVPNNQDERIVRCLEILHIQAQGLATRLSKIHCKDVVIGISGGLDSTLALLVCHEAFKINNYDSKGIHAITMPGFGTTKRTKSNAQILMDLLHVSSEEISIVDGVNQHFKDIHHNPEVHNICLL
;
A
#
# COMPACT_ATOMS: atom_id res chain seq x y z
N GLU A 1 -1.90 -6.88 45.29
CA GLU A 1 -0.91 -5.95 44.71
C GLU A 1 -0.16 -6.72 43.64
N ILE A 2 -0.55 -6.51 42.41
CA ILE A 2 0.30 -6.88 41.28
C ILE A 2 1.36 -5.78 41.25
N GLY A 3 2.52 -6.13 41.76
CA GLY A 3 3.63 -5.20 41.88
C GLY A 3 4.00 -4.65 40.51
N SER A 4 4.32 -3.39 40.45
CA SER A 4 4.84 -2.66 39.29
C SER A 4 6.15 -3.23 38.69
N GLY A 5 6.55 -4.40 39.10
CA GLY A 5 7.75 -5.13 38.68
C GLY A 5 7.54 -6.14 37.55
N LEU A 6 6.30 -6.36 37.10
CA LEU A 6 6.02 -7.28 35.98
C LEU A 6 6.12 -6.63 34.61
N VAL A 7 6.22 -5.32 34.55
CA VAL A 7 6.37 -4.57 33.30
C VAL A 7 7.85 -4.22 33.15
N GLY A 8 8.54 -4.88 32.25
CA GLY A 8 9.79 -4.40 31.71
C GLY A 8 10.97 -5.37 31.67
N SER A 9 11.34 -6.08 32.71
CA SER A 9 12.57 -6.90 32.67
C SER A 9 12.34 -8.42 32.68
N GLU A 10 11.19 -8.87 33.13
CA GLU A 10 10.88 -10.31 33.20
C GLU A 10 9.95 -10.78 32.05
N MET A 11 9.36 -9.84 31.28
CA MET A 11 8.46 -10.14 30.16
C MET A 11 9.15 -10.17 28.80
N CYS A 12 10.48 -10.19 28.73
CA CYS A 12 11.21 -10.38 27.48
C CYS A 12 11.19 -11.86 27.07
N ILE A 13 10.00 -12.40 26.87
CA ILE A 13 9.75 -13.76 26.41
C ILE A 13 9.13 -13.66 25.02
N ARG A 14 9.60 -14.49 24.11
CA ARG A 14 8.99 -14.74 22.82
C ARG A 14 8.78 -16.23 22.62
N ASP A 15 7.62 -16.59 22.13
CA ASP A 15 7.28 -17.97 21.84
C ASP A 15 7.47 -18.22 20.33
N ARG A 16 8.30 -19.20 19.99
CA ARG A 16 8.62 -19.54 18.62
C ARG A 16 8.05 -20.91 18.25
N ASP A 17 7.25 -20.93 17.20
CA ASP A 17 6.78 -22.16 16.61
C ASP A 17 7.88 -22.81 15.76
N THR A 18 8.16 -24.08 16.02
CA THR A 18 9.18 -24.85 15.28
C THR A 18 8.69 -25.41 13.95
N THR A 19 7.37 -25.37 13.70
CA THR A 19 6.74 -25.89 12.47
C THR A 19 6.38 -24.80 11.46
N THR A 20 6.20 -23.58 11.95
CA THR A 20 5.87 -22.41 11.12
C THR A 20 6.89 -21.31 11.35
N SER A 21 6.76 -20.20 10.65
CA SER A 21 7.56 -18.99 10.89
C SER A 21 6.99 -18.10 12.01
N ALA A 22 5.97 -18.56 12.76
CA ALA A 22 5.33 -17.78 13.79
C ALA A 22 6.26 -17.52 14.97
N CYS A 23 6.34 -16.27 15.39
CA CYS A 23 7.01 -15.84 16.60
C CYS A 23 6.08 -14.88 17.34
N LEU A 24 5.61 -15.32 18.53
CA LEU A 24 4.63 -14.59 19.31
C LEU A 24 5.34 -13.64 20.29
N GLY A 25 4.83 -12.41 20.40
CA GLY A 25 5.17 -11.46 21.46
C GLY A 25 3.90 -11.12 22.23
N ILE A 26 3.94 -11.27 23.55
CA ILE A 26 2.76 -11.07 24.42
C ILE A 26 2.98 -9.82 25.25
N GLU A 27 1.99 -8.92 25.23
CA GLU A 27 1.93 -7.74 26.09
C GLU A 27 0.59 -7.68 26.82
N ILE A 28 0.50 -6.88 27.86
CA ILE A 28 -0.69 -6.82 28.70
C ILE A 28 -1.25 -5.41 28.75
N CYS A 29 -2.51 -5.28 28.31
CA CYS A 29 -3.38 -4.14 28.52
C CYS A 29 -2.71 -2.79 28.19
N GLU A 30 -2.24 -2.06 29.21
CA GLU A 30 -1.70 -0.71 29.10
C GLU A 30 -0.35 -0.64 28.36
N ASP A 31 0.35 -1.75 28.21
CA ASP A 31 1.61 -1.83 27.45
C ASP A 31 1.50 -1.30 26.01
N LEU A 32 0.29 -1.40 25.40
CA LEU A 32 0.00 -0.85 24.09
C LEU A 32 -0.18 0.68 24.11
N TRP A 33 -0.60 1.26 25.24
CA TRP A 33 -1.02 2.65 25.33
C TRP A 33 0.10 3.63 25.67
N VAL A 34 1.25 3.13 26.03
CA VAL A 34 2.45 3.91 26.38
C VAL A 34 3.13 4.48 25.13
N THR A 35 4.01 5.45 25.32
CA THR A 35 4.73 6.13 24.24
C THR A 35 5.56 5.15 23.38
N ILE A 36 6.17 4.15 23.99
CA ILE A 36 6.87 3.06 23.31
C ILE A 36 6.21 1.75 23.76
N PRO A 37 5.25 1.23 22.99
CA PRO A 37 4.58 -0.03 23.32
C PRO A 37 5.56 -1.19 23.43
N VAL A 38 5.30 -2.11 24.35
CA VAL A 38 6.11 -3.32 24.53
C VAL A 38 6.12 -4.17 23.26
N SER A 39 5.01 -4.21 22.53
CA SER A 39 4.92 -4.84 21.20
C SER A 39 5.94 -4.32 20.19
N SER A 40 6.39 -3.06 20.30
CA SER A 40 7.45 -2.54 19.45
C SER A 40 8.79 -3.25 19.70
N THR A 41 9.13 -3.48 20.96
CA THR A 41 10.36 -4.21 21.33
C THR A 41 10.27 -5.69 20.97
N HIS A 42 9.09 -6.31 21.12
CA HIS A 42 8.83 -7.67 20.67
C HIS A 42 9.03 -7.83 19.16
N ALA A 43 8.50 -6.87 18.37
CA ALA A 43 8.65 -6.88 16.91
C ALA A 43 10.11 -6.72 16.48
N LEU A 44 10.87 -5.82 17.13
CA LEU A 44 12.32 -5.67 16.91
C LEU A 44 13.10 -6.92 17.28
N ALA A 45 12.65 -7.67 18.29
CA ALA A 45 13.22 -8.97 18.67
C ALA A 45 12.78 -10.13 17.75
N GLY A 46 11.96 -9.87 16.74
CA GLY A 46 11.56 -10.85 15.71
C GLY A 46 10.14 -11.40 15.84
N ALA A 47 9.35 -10.98 16.84
CA ALA A 47 7.95 -11.39 16.92
C ALA A 47 7.17 -10.84 15.73
N ASN A 48 6.46 -11.70 15.01
CA ASN A 48 5.62 -11.37 13.86
C ASN A 48 4.12 -11.52 14.14
N VAL A 49 3.77 -12.04 15.31
CA VAL A 49 2.41 -12.05 15.87
C VAL A 49 2.47 -11.46 17.27
N LEU A 50 1.73 -10.38 17.49
CA LEU A 50 1.66 -9.66 18.74
C LEU A 50 0.30 -9.91 19.38
N CYS A 51 0.29 -10.26 20.67
CA CYS A 51 -0.92 -10.56 21.41
C CYS A 51 -1.04 -9.62 22.61
N ASN A 52 -2.18 -8.97 22.76
CA ASN A 52 -2.49 -8.12 23.91
C ASN A 52 -3.69 -8.68 24.67
N LEU A 53 -3.48 -9.03 25.93
CA LEU A 53 -4.52 -9.43 26.87
C LEU A 53 -4.96 -8.19 27.65
N SER A 54 -6.15 -7.69 27.38
CA SER A 54 -6.58 -6.38 27.86
C SER A 54 -7.86 -6.41 28.69
N ALA A 55 -7.89 -5.56 29.70
CA ALA A 55 -9.09 -5.22 30.46
C ALA A 55 -9.36 -3.72 30.32
N SER A 56 -9.49 -3.23 29.08
CA SER A 56 -9.73 -1.83 28.77
C SER A 56 -11.21 -1.51 28.91
N ASN A 57 -11.54 -0.67 29.90
CA ASN A 57 -12.92 -0.22 30.13
C ASN A 57 -13.48 0.61 28.97
N GLU A 58 -14.81 0.62 28.83
CA GLU A 58 -15.51 1.41 27.86
C GLU A 58 -15.79 2.82 28.38
N ILE A 59 -15.44 3.80 27.55
CA ILE A 59 -15.86 5.20 27.66
C ILE A 59 -16.18 5.73 26.27
N ILE A 60 -16.89 6.85 26.19
CA ILE A 60 -17.29 7.46 24.92
C ILE A 60 -16.07 7.66 24.02
N SER A 61 -16.18 7.21 22.76
CA SER A 61 -15.15 7.29 21.70
C SER A 61 -13.91 6.39 21.87
N LYS A 62 -13.73 5.70 23.00
CA LYS A 62 -12.53 4.87 23.25
C LYS A 62 -12.46 3.67 22.33
N ALA A 63 -13.58 3.10 21.91
CA ALA A 63 -13.60 1.98 20.97
C ALA A 63 -12.93 2.33 19.65
N ASN A 64 -13.19 3.51 19.08
CA ASN A 64 -12.55 3.98 17.84
C ASN A 64 -11.05 4.25 18.06
N TYR A 65 -10.69 4.85 19.19
CA TYR A 65 -9.28 5.08 19.52
C TYR A 65 -8.51 3.76 19.65
N ARG A 66 -9.06 2.79 20.38
CA ARG A 66 -8.50 1.42 20.53
C ARG A 66 -8.32 0.75 19.17
N ARG A 67 -9.35 0.82 18.32
CA ARG A 67 -9.32 0.27 16.97
C ARG A 67 -8.17 0.84 16.12
N ASN A 68 -8.00 2.15 16.14
CA ASN A 68 -6.92 2.81 15.43
C ASN A 68 -5.55 2.45 16.02
N LEU A 69 -5.44 2.44 17.35
CA LEU A 69 -4.20 2.11 18.03
C LEU A 69 -3.70 0.70 17.69
N VAL A 70 -4.58 -0.30 17.74
CA VAL A 70 -4.24 -1.69 17.40
C VAL A 70 -3.87 -1.81 15.91
N LYS A 71 -4.65 -1.19 15.04
CA LYS A 71 -4.40 -1.15 13.61
C LYS A 71 -3.05 -0.51 13.28
N ASP A 72 -2.77 0.66 13.84
CA ASP A 72 -1.56 1.41 13.58
C ASP A 72 -0.32 0.69 14.15
N GLN A 73 -0.45 0.05 15.30
CA GLN A 73 0.64 -0.74 15.89
C GLN A 73 0.96 -1.97 15.05
N SER A 74 -0.05 -2.66 14.50
CA SER A 74 0.17 -3.77 13.59
C SER A 74 0.94 -3.34 12.33
N ALA A 75 0.61 -2.16 11.78
CA ALA A 75 1.30 -1.58 10.62
C ALA A 75 2.75 -1.20 10.94
N LYS A 76 2.98 -0.48 12.05
CA LYS A 76 4.33 -0.08 12.47
C LYS A 76 5.26 -1.26 12.70
N CYS A 77 4.72 -2.36 13.22
CA CYS A 77 5.47 -3.56 13.55
C CYS A 77 5.56 -4.56 12.40
N TYR A 78 4.89 -4.32 11.26
CA TYR A 78 4.75 -5.32 10.18
C TYR A 78 4.37 -6.67 10.76
N ALA A 79 3.28 -6.71 11.54
CA ALA A 79 2.91 -7.86 12.34
C ALA A 79 1.41 -8.14 12.28
N GLY A 80 1.05 -9.39 12.53
CA GLY A 80 -0.27 -9.73 13.02
C GLY A 80 -0.45 -9.19 14.44
N TYR A 81 -1.60 -8.60 14.75
CA TYR A 81 -1.90 -8.13 16.10
C TYR A 81 -3.24 -8.67 16.57
N VAL A 82 -3.21 -9.43 17.64
CA VAL A 82 -4.39 -10.04 18.27
C VAL A 82 -4.68 -9.32 19.58
N TYR A 83 -5.78 -8.61 19.64
CA TYR A 83 -6.22 -7.87 20.82
C TYR A 83 -7.45 -8.56 21.40
N ALA A 84 -7.32 -9.11 22.61
CA ALA A 84 -8.38 -9.76 23.35
C ALA A 84 -8.75 -8.92 24.57
N SER A 85 -10.02 -8.51 24.65
CA SER A 85 -10.52 -7.62 25.71
C SER A 85 -11.49 -8.33 26.64
N ALA A 86 -11.47 -7.92 27.91
CA ALA A 86 -12.45 -8.35 28.90
C ALA A 86 -13.87 -8.12 28.43
N GLY A 87 -14.73 -9.11 28.64
CA GLY A 87 -16.14 -9.08 28.25
C GLY A 87 -17.06 -8.43 29.29
N PRO A 88 -18.36 -8.26 28.95
CA PRO A 88 -19.34 -7.65 29.85
C PRO A 88 -19.45 -8.35 31.21
N ALA A 89 -19.21 -9.65 31.27
CA ALA A 89 -19.25 -10.43 32.52
C ALA A 89 -18.15 -10.03 33.51
N GLU A 90 -17.07 -9.41 33.05
CA GLU A 90 -15.99 -8.88 33.88
C GLU A 90 -16.35 -7.51 34.49
N SER A 91 -17.47 -6.91 34.08
CA SER A 91 -17.92 -5.62 34.58
C SER A 91 -18.37 -5.78 36.04
N SER A 92 -17.65 -5.09 36.92
CA SER A 92 -17.98 -5.02 38.34
C SER A 92 -18.47 -3.61 38.67
N SER A 93 -18.36 -3.12 39.87
CA SER A 93 -19.03 -1.92 40.37
C SER A 93 -18.90 -0.66 39.48
N ASP A 94 -17.72 -0.26 39.09
CA ASP A 94 -17.43 1.05 38.50
C ASP A 94 -17.02 1.04 37.03
N LEU A 95 -16.62 -0.11 36.51
CA LEU A 95 -16.11 -0.24 35.15
C LEU A 95 -17.02 -1.10 34.29
N VAL A 96 -17.14 -0.70 33.03
CA VAL A 96 -17.89 -1.45 32.01
C VAL A 96 -16.90 -1.94 30.95
N PHE A 97 -17.02 -3.20 30.58
CA PHE A 97 -16.25 -3.83 29.51
C PHE A 97 -17.18 -4.31 28.41
N SER A 98 -16.72 -4.36 27.18
CA SER A 98 -17.56 -4.73 26.02
C SER A 98 -17.14 -6.00 25.30
N GLY A 99 -15.94 -6.52 25.58
CA GLY A 99 -15.37 -7.61 24.77
C GLY A 99 -15.00 -7.17 23.34
N HIS A 100 -14.51 -5.94 23.21
CA HIS A 100 -14.07 -5.43 21.90
C HIS A 100 -12.75 -6.10 21.49
N ASN A 101 -12.86 -7.17 20.69
CA ASN A 101 -11.74 -7.95 20.19
C ASN A 101 -11.39 -7.57 18.76
N LEU A 102 -10.11 -7.62 18.42
CA LEU A 102 -9.56 -7.21 17.13
C LEU A 102 -8.47 -8.17 16.68
N ILE A 103 -8.46 -8.51 15.41
CA ILE A 103 -7.34 -9.15 14.73
C ILE A 103 -6.95 -8.25 13.57
N CYS A 104 -5.71 -7.76 13.59
CA CYS A 104 -5.16 -6.88 12.55
C CYS A 104 -3.91 -7.50 11.94
N GLU A 105 -3.60 -7.13 10.71
CA GLU A 105 -2.37 -7.50 10.02
C GLU A 105 -1.90 -6.32 9.18
N ASN A 106 -0.67 -5.88 9.43
CA ASN A 106 -0.02 -4.80 8.65
C ASN A 106 -0.96 -3.60 8.36
N GLY A 107 -1.71 -3.16 9.38
CA GLY A 107 -2.64 -2.04 9.27
C GLY A 107 -4.02 -2.36 8.68
N ALA A 108 -4.28 -3.60 8.28
CA ALA A 108 -5.60 -4.06 7.88
C ALA A 108 -6.32 -4.74 9.05
N ILE A 109 -7.63 -4.55 9.16
CA ILE A 109 -8.45 -5.27 10.12
C ILE A 109 -8.96 -6.54 9.45
N LEU A 110 -8.57 -7.69 9.98
CA LEU A 110 -9.02 -9.00 9.48
C LEU A 110 -10.34 -9.40 10.12
N SER A 111 -10.50 -9.13 11.42
CA SER A 111 -11.72 -9.46 12.16
C SER A 111 -11.90 -8.49 13.33
N GLU A 112 -13.13 -8.12 13.63
CA GLU A 112 -13.49 -7.20 14.71
C GLU A 112 -14.83 -7.59 15.31
N THR A 113 -14.96 -7.54 16.65
CA THR A 113 -16.24 -7.58 17.33
C THR A 113 -16.27 -6.57 18.47
N LYS A 114 -17.42 -5.97 18.69
CA LYS A 114 -17.68 -5.09 19.86
C LYS A 114 -18.54 -5.77 20.90
N THR A 115 -18.60 -7.08 20.85
CA THR A 115 -19.36 -7.91 21.76
C THR A 115 -18.50 -9.06 22.23
N ASP A 116 -18.87 -9.66 23.35
CA ASP A 116 -18.20 -10.81 23.95
C ASP A 116 -18.34 -12.07 23.08
N LYS A 117 -17.67 -12.07 21.93
CA LYS A 117 -17.67 -13.20 20.99
C LYS A 117 -16.24 -13.56 20.63
N ILE A 118 -16.03 -14.85 20.41
CA ILE A 118 -14.80 -15.35 19.81
C ILE A 118 -14.77 -14.93 18.34
N ILE A 119 -13.65 -14.38 17.91
CA ILE A 119 -13.39 -14.06 16.51
C ILE A 119 -12.19 -14.86 16.01
N TYR A 120 -12.16 -15.06 14.72
CA TYR A 120 -11.11 -15.79 14.02
C TYR A 120 -10.55 -14.91 12.90
N GLY A 121 -9.31 -15.16 12.51
CA GLY A 121 -8.66 -14.51 11.38
C GLY A 121 -7.42 -15.28 10.95
N GLN A 122 -7.09 -15.19 9.68
CA GLN A 122 -5.90 -15.80 9.09
C GLN A 122 -4.82 -14.73 8.90
N ILE A 123 -3.68 -14.90 9.55
CA ILE A 123 -2.52 -14.01 9.44
C ILE A 123 -1.54 -14.65 8.45
N ASP A 124 -1.14 -13.89 7.43
CA ASP A 124 -0.18 -14.29 6.41
C ASP A 124 1.26 -14.01 6.88
N LEU A 125 1.86 -14.99 7.51
CA LEU A 125 3.20 -14.88 8.07
C LEU A 125 4.27 -14.70 7.00
N ASP A 126 4.10 -15.32 5.84
CA ASP A 126 5.07 -15.24 4.75
C ASP A 126 5.07 -13.84 4.13
N HIS A 127 3.90 -13.25 3.95
CA HIS A 127 3.78 -11.85 3.49
C HIS A 127 4.43 -10.89 4.50
N LEU A 128 4.12 -11.02 5.80
CA LEU A 128 4.72 -10.19 6.84
C LEU A 128 6.24 -10.31 6.89
N ASN A 129 6.77 -11.51 6.78
CA ASN A 129 8.20 -11.74 6.77
C ASN A 129 8.86 -11.18 5.51
N HIS A 130 8.20 -11.29 4.34
CA HIS A 130 8.65 -10.68 3.10
C HIS A 130 8.76 -9.15 3.22
N ASP A 131 7.73 -8.49 3.73
CA ASP A 131 7.72 -7.05 3.93
C ASP A 131 8.84 -6.59 4.88
N ARG A 132 9.05 -7.33 5.96
CA ARG A 132 10.14 -7.08 6.93
C ARG A 132 11.52 -7.16 6.30
N LEU A 133 11.76 -8.08 5.36
CA LEU A 133 13.05 -8.21 4.65
C LEU A 133 13.37 -6.96 3.81
N HIS A 134 12.37 -6.27 3.30
CA HIS A 134 12.52 -5.07 2.50
C HIS A 134 12.68 -3.79 3.34
N TYR A 135 12.26 -3.82 4.60
CA TYR A 135 12.27 -2.66 5.49
C TYR A 135 13.53 -2.60 6.35
N LYS A 136 14.64 -2.21 5.73
CA LYS A 136 15.99 -2.24 6.35
C LYS A 136 16.17 -1.29 7.55
N THR A 137 15.35 -0.24 7.64
CA THR A 137 15.51 0.80 8.69
C THR A 137 15.04 0.35 10.06
N SER A 138 14.15 -0.65 10.14
CA SER A 138 13.64 -1.18 11.42
C SER A 138 14.60 -2.12 12.14
N MET A 139 15.61 -2.60 11.42
CA MET A 139 16.54 -3.63 11.92
C MET A 139 17.80 -3.06 12.58
N GLN A 140 17.86 -1.75 12.80
CA GLN A 140 18.99 -1.17 13.52
C GLN A 140 18.83 -1.48 15.01
N ASP A 141 19.86 -2.11 15.58
CA ASP A 141 20.03 -2.49 16.99
C ASP A 141 19.94 -1.30 17.96
N LEU A 142 18.79 -0.66 18.03
CA LEU A 142 18.59 0.44 18.96
C LEU A 142 18.32 0.00 20.39
N PHE A 143 17.91 -1.26 20.59
CA PHE A 143 17.62 -1.81 21.91
C PHE A 143 18.08 -3.26 22.03
N HIS A 144 19.20 -3.49 22.72
CA HIS A 144 19.62 -4.83 23.11
C HIS A 144 18.78 -5.29 24.33
N VAL A 145 17.63 -5.85 24.05
CA VAL A 145 16.85 -6.53 25.10
C VAL A 145 17.12 -8.02 24.99
N ASN A 146 17.57 -8.62 26.07
CA ASN A 146 17.75 -10.07 26.15
C ASN A 146 16.38 -10.74 26.23
N TYR A 147 16.03 -11.51 25.19
CA TYR A 147 14.80 -12.30 25.15
C TYR A 147 15.05 -13.76 25.53
N THR A 148 14.23 -14.30 26.40
CA THR A 148 14.10 -15.73 26.58
C THR A 148 13.19 -16.28 25.50
N THR A 149 13.66 -17.20 24.66
CA THR A 149 12.85 -17.86 23.63
C THR A 149 12.28 -19.16 24.18
N VAL A 150 10.97 -19.30 24.14
CA VAL A 150 10.28 -20.57 24.45
C VAL A 150 9.85 -21.18 23.11
N GLU A 151 10.30 -22.39 22.85
CA GLU A 151 9.94 -23.09 21.62
C GLU A 151 8.71 -23.97 21.86
N PHE A 152 7.78 -23.94 20.92
CA PHE A 152 6.63 -24.83 20.89
C PHE A 152 6.44 -25.40 19.48
N THR A 153 5.63 -26.43 19.36
CA THR A 153 5.34 -27.08 18.09
C THR A 153 3.83 -27.08 17.87
N SER A 154 3.40 -26.39 16.82
CA SER A 154 2.01 -26.45 16.39
C SER A 154 1.75 -27.72 15.60
N LYS A 155 0.48 -28.13 15.50
CA LYS A 155 0.08 -29.19 14.59
C LYS A 155 0.18 -28.68 13.17
N PRO A 156 0.80 -29.42 12.23
CA PRO A 156 0.78 -29.07 10.82
C PRO A 156 -0.68 -29.06 10.33
N ILE A 157 -1.03 -28.03 9.59
CA ILE A 157 -2.33 -27.89 8.95
C ILE A 157 -2.13 -28.41 7.51
N GLU A 158 -2.72 -29.55 7.19
CA GLU A 158 -2.59 -30.18 5.86
C GLU A 158 -3.46 -29.49 4.82
N GLU A 159 -4.64 -28.98 5.22
CA GLU A 159 -5.55 -28.23 4.36
C GLU A 159 -6.08 -27.01 5.12
N ILE A 160 -6.02 -25.85 4.51
CA ILE A 160 -6.57 -24.59 5.03
C ILE A 160 -7.73 -24.19 4.13
N GLU A 161 -8.93 -24.09 4.70
CA GLU A 161 -10.00 -23.33 4.06
C GLU A 161 -9.62 -21.85 4.08
N PHE A 162 -9.46 -21.27 2.89
CA PHE A 162 -8.99 -19.92 2.74
C PHE A 162 -10.15 -18.93 2.93
N ASP A 163 -10.24 -18.31 4.10
CA ASP A 163 -11.29 -17.35 4.51
C ASP A 163 -10.79 -15.89 4.49
N ARG A 164 -9.75 -15.64 3.72
CA ARG A 164 -9.17 -14.30 3.61
C ARG A 164 -9.67 -13.59 2.36
N TYR A 165 -10.20 -12.36 2.52
CA TYR A 165 -10.51 -11.52 1.36
C TYR A 165 -9.24 -11.12 0.62
N ILE A 166 -9.16 -11.46 -0.66
CA ILE A 166 -8.13 -10.98 -1.58
C ILE A 166 -8.83 -10.10 -2.61
N ASP A 167 -8.39 -8.86 -2.71
CA ASP A 167 -8.91 -7.96 -3.74
C ASP A 167 -8.41 -8.41 -5.12
N ALA A 168 -9.36 -8.67 -6.03
CA ALA A 168 -9.05 -9.01 -7.42
C ALA A 168 -8.37 -7.85 -8.18
N TYR A 169 -8.57 -6.63 -7.69
CA TYR A 169 -8.00 -5.41 -8.27
C TYR A 169 -7.32 -4.54 -7.21
N PRO A 170 -6.21 -4.99 -6.61
CA PRO A 170 -5.61 -4.35 -5.44
C PRO A 170 -5.15 -2.90 -5.68
N PHE A 171 -4.96 -2.52 -6.96
CA PHE A 171 -4.55 -1.16 -7.34
C PHE A 171 -5.72 -0.24 -7.66
N VAL A 172 -6.93 -0.78 -7.82
CA VAL A 172 -8.13 -0.04 -8.23
C VAL A 172 -9.20 -0.15 -7.15
N PRO A 173 -9.44 0.89 -6.35
CA PRO A 173 -10.47 0.86 -5.31
C PRO A 173 -11.84 0.54 -5.86
N ASN A 174 -12.57 -0.35 -5.18
CA ASN A 174 -13.94 -0.71 -5.53
C ASN A 174 -14.90 0.47 -5.29
N ASN A 175 -14.64 1.30 -4.29
CA ASN A 175 -15.40 2.51 -4.01
C ASN A 175 -15.06 3.59 -5.03
N GLN A 176 -16.09 4.18 -5.66
CA GLN A 176 -15.93 5.19 -6.71
C GLN A 176 -15.27 6.47 -6.18
N ASP A 177 -15.66 6.94 -5.00
CA ASP A 177 -15.12 8.17 -4.41
C ASP A 177 -13.65 7.98 -4.05
N GLU A 178 -13.29 6.86 -3.45
CA GLU A 178 -11.91 6.51 -3.15
C GLU A 178 -11.07 6.39 -4.43
N ARG A 179 -11.62 5.79 -5.47
CA ARG A 179 -10.96 5.67 -6.78
C ARG A 179 -10.67 7.03 -7.41
N ILE A 180 -11.64 7.97 -7.35
CA ILE A 180 -11.44 9.34 -7.85
C ILE A 180 -10.31 10.02 -7.08
N VAL A 181 -10.34 9.97 -5.74
CA VAL A 181 -9.28 10.56 -4.89
C VAL A 181 -7.92 9.99 -5.25
N ARG A 182 -7.80 8.67 -5.36
CA ARG A 182 -6.54 7.99 -5.70
C ARG A 182 -6.05 8.34 -7.12
N CYS A 183 -6.93 8.39 -8.10
CA CYS A 183 -6.55 8.79 -9.46
C CYS A 183 -6.04 10.25 -9.52
N LEU A 184 -6.70 11.17 -8.81
CA LEU A 184 -6.26 12.56 -8.73
C LEU A 184 -4.92 12.69 -7.99
N GLU A 185 -4.70 11.92 -6.94
CA GLU A 185 -3.44 11.88 -6.21
C GLU A 185 -2.29 11.37 -7.09
N ILE A 186 -2.50 10.28 -7.83
CA ILE A 186 -1.53 9.73 -8.78
C ILE A 186 -1.15 10.78 -9.84
N LEU A 187 -2.14 11.45 -10.43
CA LEU A 187 -1.92 12.51 -11.41
C LEU A 187 -1.13 13.67 -10.81
N HIS A 188 -1.51 14.11 -9.61
CA HIS A 188 -0.86 15.23 -8.92
C HIS A 188 0.60 14.92 -8.56
N ILE A 189 0.90 13.72 -8.04
CA ILE A 189 2.28 13.32 -7.70
C ILE A 189 3.18 13.38 -8.94
N GLN A 190 2.72 12.84 -10.07
CA GLN A 190 3.48 12.84 -11.32
C GLN A 190 3.66 14.27 -11.85
N ALA A 191 2.58 15.05 -11.87
CA ALA A 191 2.59 16.43 -12.33
C ALA A 191 3.51 17.31 -11.48
N GLN A 192 3.48 17.18 -10.15
CA GLN A 192 4.36 17.90 -9.24
C GLN A 192 5.84 17.59 -9.49
N GLY A 193 6.16 16.31 -9.72
CA GLY A 193 7.51 15.88 -10.06
C GLY A 193 8.04 16.52 -11.36
N LEU A 194 7.18 16.54 -12.40
CA LEU A 194 7.50 17.17 -13.67
C LEU A 194 7.60 18.70 -13.53
N ALA A 195 6.63 19.35 -12.88
CA ALA A 195 6.60 20.79 -12.67
C ALA A 195 7.86 21.29 -11.97
N THR A 196 8.30 20.58 -10.93
CA THR A 196 9.54 20.91 -10.20
C THR A 196 10.76 20.84 -11.11
N ARG A 197 10.89 19.81 -11.94
CA ARG A 197 12.01 19.67 -12.89
C ARG A 197 12.01 20.79 -13.92
N LEU A 198 10.87 21.05 -14.57
CA LEU A 198 10.74 22.12 -15.58
C LEU A 198 11.09 23.49 -14.99
N SER A 199 10.61 23.79 -13.78
CA SER A 199 10.92 25.04 -13.08
C SER A 199 12.43 25.17 -12.79
N LYS A 200 13.08 24.10 -12.32
CA LYS A 200 14.51 24.12 -11.99
C LYS A 200 15.43 24.30 -13.19
N ILE A 201 15.06 23.76 -14.35
CA ILE A 201 15.81 23.93 -15.61
C ILE A 201 15.33 25.12 -16.44
N HIS A 202 14.37 25.90 -15.94
CA HIS A 202 13.75 27.04 -16.60
C HIS A 202 13.18 26.72 -17.99
N CYS A 203 12.68 25.50 -18.18
CA CYS A 203 12.08 25.03 -19.43
C CYS A 203 10.56 25.25 -19.41
N LYS A 204 10.05 25.92 -20.42
CA LYS A 204 8.62 26.21 -20.59
C LYS A 204 8.02 25.49 -21.80
N ASP A 205 8.80 24.64 -22.44
CA ASP A 205 8.39 23.89 -23.61
C ASP A 205 8.65 22.39 -23.38
N VAL A 206 7.69 21.57 -23.77
CA VAL A 206 7.83 20.10 -23.74
C VAL A 206 7.27 19.52 -25.04
N VAL A 207 7.89 18.48 -25.53
CA VAL A 207 7.45 17.74 -26.72
C VAL A 207 6.98 16.36 -26.29
N ILE A 208 5.81 15.94 -26.75
CA ILE A 208 5.23 14.64 -26.42
C ILE A 208 4.59 13.98 -27.65
N GLY A 209 4.91 12.71 -27.89
CA GLY A 209 4.26 11.90 -28.91
C GLY A 209 2.91 11.36 -28.42
N ILE A 210 1.84 11.62 -29.14
CA ILE A 210 0.48 11.20 -28.78
C ILE A 210 -0.02 10.15 -29.77
N SER A 211 -0.09 8.90 -29.30
CA SER A 211 -0.61 7.77 -30.09
C SER A 211 -2.14 7.63 -30.01
N GLY A 212 -2.77 8.27 -29.03
CA GLY A 212 -4.18 8.07 -28.67
C GLY A 212 -4.43 6.84 -27.80
N GLY A 213 -3.37 6.16 -27.32
CA GLY A 213 -3.41 5.12 -26.30
C GLY A 213 -3.42 5.68 -24.88
N LEU A 214 -3.65 4.83 -23.89
CA LEU A 214 -3.78 5.24 -22.48
C LEU A 214 -2.50 5.89 -21.93
N ASP A 215 -1.33 5.36 -22.26
CA ASP A 215 -0.06 5.85 -21.72
C ASP A 215 0.25 7.27 -22.19
N SER A 216 0.12 7.52 -23.50
CA SER A 216 0.34 8.85 -24.07
C SER A 216 -0.73 9.86 -23.61
N THR A 217 -1.97 9.40 -23.40
CA THR A 217 -3.05 10.20 -22.83
C THR A 217 -2.72 10.64 -21.40
N LEU A 218 -2.31 9.69 -20.54
CA LEU A 218 -1.90 10.00 -19.16
C LEU A 218 -0.70 10.95 -19.13
N ALA A 219 0.31 10.70 -19.97
CA ALA A 219 1.49 11.56 -20.05
C ALA A 219 1.14 13.00 -20.47
N LEU A 220 0.19 13.19 -21.40
CA LEU A 220 -0.29 14.52 -21.79
C LEU A 220 -1.04 15.21 -20.65
N LEU A 221 -1.89 14.49 -19.90
CA LEU A 221 -2.57 15.03 -18.73
C LEU A 221 -1.58 15.45 -17.64
N VAL A 222 -0.53 14.66 -17.40
CA VAL A 222 0.56 14.99 -16.46
C VAL A 222 1.29 16.26 -16.90
N CYS A 223 1.62 16.41 -18.19
CA CYS A 223 2.23 17.63 -18.72
C CYS A 223 1.33 18.83 -18.51
N HIS A 224 0.04 18.71 -18.83
CA HIS A 224 -0.92 19.80 -18.69
C HIS A 224 -1.10 20.24 -17.23
N GLU A 225 -1.23 19.31 -16.28
CA GLU A 225 -1.30 19.64 -14.85
C GLU A 225 0.03 20.25 -14.33
N ALA A 226 1.19 19.75 -14.79
CA ALA A 226 2.48 20.33 -14.45
C ALA A 226 2.62 21.79 -14.92
N PHE A 227 2.11 22.11 -16.11
CA PHE A 227 2.09 23.46 -16.63
C PHE A 227 1.16 24.37 -15.83
N LYS A 228 0.00 23.88 -15.41
CA LYS A 228 -0.89 24.61 -14.50
C LYS A 228 -0.22 24.90 -13.15
N ILE A 229 0.47 23.95 -12.55
CA ILE A 229 1.21 24.14 -11.28
C ILE A 229 2.23 25.26 -11.41
N ASN A 230 2.94 25.34 -12.52
CA ASN A 230 3.95 26.37 -12.76
C ASN A 230 3.39 27.69 -13.35
N ASN A 231 2.09 27.78 -13.61
CA ASN A 231 1.44 28.87 -14.32
C ASN A 231 2.08 29.11 -15.70
N TYR A 232 2.41 28.05 -16.44
CA TYR A 232 2.90 28.09 -17.80
C TYR A 232 1.75 28.04 -18.79
N ASP A 233 1.96 28.62 -19.99
CA ASP A 233 0.99 28.54 -21.08
C ASP A 233 0.94 27.12 -21.64
N SER A 234 -0.27 26.53 -21.75
CA SER A 234 -0.49 25.21 -22.34
C SER A 234 0.05 25.11 -23.79
N LYS A 235 0.22 26.23 -24.49
CA LYS A 235 0.84 26.26 -25.81
C LYS A 235 2.31 25.84 -25.85
N GLY A 236 3.01 25.86 -24.70
CA GLY A 236 4.34 25.30 -24.57
C GLY A 236 4.35 23.75 -24.56
N ILE A 237 3.20 23.11 -24.55
CA ILE A 237 3.09 21.64 -24.72
C ILE A 237 2.92 21.35 -26.21
N HIS A 238 3.95 20.82 -26.84
CA HIS A 238 3.95 20.44 -28.26
C HIS A 238 3.59 18.95 -28.37
N ALA A 239 2.31 18.69 -28.61
CA ALA A 239 1.75 17.34 -28.73
C ALA A 239 1.76 16.91 -30.21
N ILE A 240 2.52 15.88 -30.52
CA ILE A 240 2.76 15.44 -31.90
C ILE A 240 2.12 14.07 -32.12
N THR A 241 1.25 13.96 -33.13
CA THR A 241 0.79 12.66 -33.60
C THR A 241 1.63 12.21 -34.79
N MET A 242 2.04 10.96 -34.77
CA MET A 242 2.89 10.37 -35.81
C MET A 242 2.19 9.17 -36.45
N PRO A 243 1.16 9.39 -37.32
CA PRO A 243 0.48 8.27 -37.96
C PRO A 243 1.38 7.48 -38.87
N GLY A 244 1.32 6.16 -38.73
CA GLY A 244 1.98 5.17 -39.56
C GLY A 244 0.98 4.12 -40.05
N PHE A 245 1.47 2.99 -40.58
CA PHE A 245 0.62 1.93 -41.15
C PHE A 245 -0.34 1.29 -40.16
N GLY A 246 0.01 1.24 -38.85
CA GLY A 246 -0.83 0.65 -37.80
C GLY A 246 -1.81 1.61 -37.11
N THR A 247 -1.82 2.89 -37.51
CA THR A 247 -2.66 3.89 -36.83
C THR A 247 -4.12 3.77 -37.25
N THR A 248 -5.00 3.52 -36.27
CA THR A 248 -6.44 3.43 -36.54
C THR A 248 -7.10 4.82 -36.54
N LYS A 249 -8.20 4.98 -37.29
CA LYS A 249 -8.98 6.23 -37.32
C LYS A 249 -9.47 6.65 -35.93
N ARG A 250 -9.82 5.67 -35.08
CA ARG A 250 -10.30 5.88 -33.69
C ARG A 250 -9.24 6.49 -32.79
N THR A 251 -8.03 5.92 -32.76
CA THR A 251 -6.94 6.42 -31.92
C THR A 251 -6.50 7.82 -32.33
N LYS A 252 -6.44 8.08 -33.64
CA LYS A 252 -6.14 9.40 -34.17
C LYS A 252 -7.20 10.44 -33.74
N SER A 253 -8.50 10.11 -33.87
CA SER A 253 -9.58 11.00 -33.45
C SER A 253 -9.54 11.31 -31.95
N ASN A 254 -9.30 10.32 -31.12
CA ASN A 254 -9.20 10.51 -29.65
C ASN A 254 -8.03 11.43 -29.29
N ALA A 255 -6.88 11.25 -29.91
CA ALA A 255 -5.70 12.09 -29.70
C ALA A 255 -6.01 13.56 -30.03
N GLN A 256 -6.62 13.81 -31.20
CA GLN A 256 -6.94 15.16 -31.63
C GLN A 256 -7.95 15.85 -30.69
N ILE A 257 -9.03 15.15 -30.32
CA ILE A 257 -10.04 15.69 -29.40
C ILE A 257 -9.39 16.08 -28.07
N LEU A 258 -8.51 15.24 -27.53
CA LEU A 258 -7.85 15.53 -26.26
C LEU A 258 -6.92 16.75 -26.36
N MET A 259 -6.12 16.85 -27.44
CA MET A 259 -5.21 17.98 -27.64
C MET A 259 -5.99 19.31 -27.78
N ASP A 260 -7.11 19.29 -28.50
CA ASP A 260 -7.97 20.44 -28.65
C ASP A 260 -8.62 20.88 -27.33
N LEU A 261 -9.11 19.94 -26.55
CA LEU A 261 -9.70 20.19 -25.20
C LEU A 261 -8.69 20.77 -24.21
N LEU A 262 -7.45 20.36 -24.29
CA LEU A 262 -6.38 20.84 -23.39
C LEU A 262 -5.72 22.14 -23.93
N HIS A 263 -6.11 22.61 -25.11
CA HIS A 263 -5.58 23.81 -25.75
C HIS A 263 -4.06 23.81 -25.93
N VAL A 264 -3.46 22.63 -26.14
CA VAL A 264 -2.02 22.48 -26.38
C VAL A 264 -1.65 22.81 -27.83
N SER A 265 -0.38 23.00 -28.13
CA SER A 265 0.10 23.06 -29.51
C SER A 265 0.11 21.64 -30.09
N SER A 266 -0.59 21.42 -31.21
CA SER A 266 -0.69 20.10 -31.81
C SER A 266 -0.20 20.11 -33.26
N GLU A 267 0.52 19.03 -33.64
CA GLU A 267 1.02 18.82 -34.99
C GLU A 267 0.88 17.34 -35.38
N GLU A 268 0.61 17.09 -36.64
CA GLU A 268 0.61 15.77 -37.24
C GLU A 268 1.80 15.59 -38.17
N ILE A 269 2.67 14.64 -37.87
CA ILE A 269 3.85 14.32 -38.69
C ILE A 269 3.73 12.87 -39.16
N SER A 270 3.44 12.62 -40.41
CA SER A 270 3.40 11.26 -40.97
C SER A 270 4.80 10.63 -40.95
N ILE A 271 4.91 9.40 -40.41
CA ILE A 271 6.14 8.64 -40.43
C ILE A 271 6.20 7.63 -41.58
N VAL A 272 5.19 7.58 -42.46
CA VAL A 272 5.07 6.56 -43.51
C VAL A 272 6.25 6.60 -44.48
N ASP A 273 6.72 7.77 -44.90
CA ASP A 273 7.84 7.89 -45.81
C ASP A 273 9.17 7.45 -45.15
N GLY A 274 9.36 7.82 -43.90
CA GLY A 274 10.53 7.38 -43.13
C GLY A 274 10.57 5.85 -42.96
N VAL A 275 9.42 5.24 -42.64
CA VAL A 275 9.31 3.78 -42.52
C VAL A 275 9.55 3.09 -43.87
N ASN A 276 9.00 3.62 -44.96
CA ASN A 276 9.25 3.08 -46.29
C ASN A 276 10.73 3.17 -46.71
N GLN A 277 11.40 4.27 -46.36
CA GLN A 277 12.83 4.39 -46.58
C GLN A 277 13.60 3.35 -45.78
N HIS A 278 13.24 3.17 -44.51
CA HIS A 278 13.87 2.19 -43.64
C HIS A 278 13.67 0.74 -44.14
N PHE A 279 12.47 0.41 -44.66
CA PHE A 279 12.23 -0.89 -45.29
C PHE A 279 13.17 -1.16 -46.46
N LYS A 280 13.45 -0.14 -47.29
CA LYS A 280 14.42 -0.26 -48.37
C LYS A 280 15.83 -0.49 -47.85
N ASP A 281 16.23 0.22 -46.81
CA ASP A 281 17.58 0.13 -46.25
C ASP A 281 17.87 -1.24 -45.66
N ILE A 282 16.85 -1.88 -45.04
CA ILE A 282 16.98 -3.23 -44.46
C ILE A 282 16.55 -4.35 -45.43
N HIS A 283 16.29 -4.04 -46.71
CA HIS A 283 15.80 -4.98 -47.71
C HIS A 283 14.52 -5.74 -47.32
N HIS A 284 13.65 -5.10 -46.56
CA HIS A 284 12.36 -5.66 -46.15
C HIS A 284 11.29 -5.32 -47.17
N ASN A 285 10.55 -6.34 -47.62
CA ASN A 285 9.38 -6.17 -48.46
C ASN A 285 8.11 -6.45 -47.65
N PRO A 286 7.31 -5.42 -47.28
CA PRO A 286 6.13 -5.57 -46.44
C PRO A 286 5.01 -6.39 -47.09
N GLU A 287 5.02 -6.56 -48.43
CA GLU A 287 4.03 -7.36 -49.14
C GLU A 287 4.33 -8.87 -49.11
N VAL A 288 5.59 -9.24 -48.84
CA VAL A 288 6.08 -10.63 -48.87
C VAL A 288 6.44 -11.16 -47.50
N HIS A 289 6.94 -10.29 -46.62
CA HIS A 289 7.42 -10.67 -45.32
C HIS A 289 6.38 -10.34 -44.21
N ASN A 290 5.76 -11.37 -43.66
CA ASN A 290 4.85 -11.26 -42.48
C ASN A 290 5.63 -11.07 -41.18
N ILE A 291 6.53 -10.09 -41.12
CA ILE A 291 7.26 -9.76 -39.91
C ILE A 291 6.59 -8.53 -39.32
N CYS A 292 6.02 -8.69 -38.13
CA CYS A 292 5.55 -7.56 -37.32
C CYS A 292 6.79 -6.84 -36.77
N LEU A 293 7.10 -5.67 -37.32
CA LEU A 293 8.04 -4.76 -36.67
C LEU A 293 7.27 -4.04 -35.53
N LEU A 294 7.51 -4.49 -34.30
CA LEU A 294 7.02 -3.83 -33.10
C LEU A 294 7.86 -2.58 -32.80
#